data_24b93f4414ee6218f87ee8574b6d4de6
#
_entry.id   24b93f4414ee6218f87ee8574b6d4de6
#
_cell.length_a   1.000
_cell.length_b   1.000
_cell.length_c   1.000
_cell.angle_alpha   90.00
_cell.angle_beta   90.00
_cell.angle_gamma   90.00
#
_symmetry.space_group_name_H-M   'P 1'
#
loop_
_entity.id
_entity.type
_entity.pdbx_description
1 polymer ?
#
loop_
_entity_poly.entity_id
_entity_poly.type
_entity_poly.pdbx_seq_one_letter_code
_entity_poly.pdbx_strand_id
1 'polypeptide(L)'
;LKEAKERVATILQAQQIVQVVAETVQRSAHAQIASVVTRCLETVFGEEYGFRIDFERKRGRTEAKLIILKEGLVLDDPLNECGGGIIDLAALALRLISIVLSRPAKRRLLALDEPFRNVNGLEYRAAVNALLPMLAKELDLQLIIATGNDWLRVGKVVEL
;
A
#
# COMPACT_ATOMS: atom_id res chain seq x y z
N LEU A 1 13.96 -42.91 26.10
CA LEU A 1 14.17 -41.51 26.57
C LEU A 1 15.10 -40.69 25.66
N LYS A 2 16.22 -41.28 25.16
CA LYS A 2 17.18 -40.60 24.25
C LYS A 2 16.54 -40.26 22.90
N GLU A 3 15.87 -41.21 22.27
CA GLU A 3 15.17 -41.08 21.01
C GLU A 3 14.05 -40.00 21.07
N ALA A 4 13.32 -39.92 22.17
CA ALA A 4 12.30 -38.89 22.40
C ALA A 4 12.91 -37.49 22.48
N LYS A 5 14.07 -37.33 23.11
CA LYS A 5 14.80 -36.05 23.19
C LYS A 5 15.33 -35.60 21.82
N GLU A 6 15.85 -36.54 21.03
CA GLU A 6 16.32 -36.27 19.67
C GLU A 6 15.19 -35.84 18.75
N ARG A 7 14.01 -36.49 18.85
CA ARG A 7 12.80 -36.08 18.11
C ARG A 7 12.33 -34.69 18.50
N VAL A 8 12.31 -34.37 19.78
CA VAL A 8 11.95 -33.02 20.25
C VAL A 8 12.92 -31.98 19.71
N ALA A 9 14.23 -32.24 19.75
CA ALA A 9 15.23 -31.31 19.22
C ALA A 9 15.04 -31.08 17.71
N THR A 10 14.79 -32.14 16.94
CA THR A 10 14.52 -32.03 15.50
C THR A 10 13.26 -31.23 15.20
N ILE A 11 12.18 -31.43 15.97
CA ILE A 11 10.93 -30.66 15.82
C ILE A 11 11.16 -29.18 16.14
N LEU A 12 11.89 -28.85 17.18
CA LEU A 12 12.21 -27.47 17.54
C LEU A 12 13.06 -26.78 16.46
N GLN A 13 14.04 -27.48 15.89
CA GLN A 13 14.82 -26.97 14.77
C GLN A 13 13.96 -26.73 13.53
N ALA A 14 13.10 -27.68 13.18
CA ALA A 14 12.17 -27.51 12.06
C ALA A 14 11.22 -26.33 12.28
N GLN A 15 10.72 -26.14 13.48
CA GLN A 15 9.86 -25.02 13.85
C GLN A 15 10.59 -23.68 13.72
N GLN A 16 11.86 -23.58 14.14
CA GLN A 16 12.69 -22.39 13.94
C GLN A 16 12.90 -22.06 12.47
N ILE A 17 13.19 -23.06 11.64
CA ILE A 17 13.35 -22.86 10.20
C ILE A 17 12.07 -22.32 9.57
N VAL A 18 10.93 -22.93 9.87
CA VAL A 18 9.62 -22.47 9.36
C VAL A 18 9.34 -21.02 9.80
N GLN A 19 9.65 -20.67 11.04
CA GLN A 19 9.47 -19.31 11.54
C GLN A 19 10.34 -18.31 10.81
N VAL A 20 11.62 -18.59 10.62
CA VAL A 20 12.56 -17.72 9.89
C VAL A 20 12.12 -17.52 8.43
N VAL A 21 11.68 -18.59 7.78
CA VAL A 21 11.16 -18.51 6.40
C VAL A 21 9.90 -17.66 6.36
N ALA A 22 8.95 -17.86 7.26
CA ALA A 22 7.72 -17.08 7.34
C ALA A 22 8.01 -15.59 7.55
N GLU A 23 8.90 -15.25 8.47
CA GLU A 23 9.30 -13.86 8.73
C GLU A 23 10.00 -13.23 7.51
N THR A 24 10.82 -13.99 6.79
CA THR A 24 11.51 -13.51 5.59
C THR A 24 10.53 -13.22 4.46
N VAL A 25 9.58 -14.13 4.23
CA VAL A 25 8.54 -13.97 3.21
C VAL A 25 7.65 -12.77 3.55
N GLN A 26 7.23 -12.62 4.80
CA GLN A 26 6.46 -11.46 5.25
C GLN A 26 7.23 -10.15 5.00
N ARG A 27 8.48 -10.08 5.42
CA ARG A 27 9.32 -8.89 5.23
C ARG A 27 9.47 -8.50 3.78
N SER A 28 9.69 -9.48 2.90
CA SER A 28 9.77 -9.25 1.46
C SER A 28 8.45 -8.72 0.87
N ALA A 29 7.31 -9.30 1.26
CA ALA A 29 5.99 -8.83 0.82
C ALA A 29 5.72 -7.39 1.28
N HIS A 30 6.03 -7.06 2.53
CA HIS A 30 5.85 -5.71 3.07
C HIS A 30 6.75 -4.68 2.38
N ALA A 31 8.00 -5.05 2.06
CA ALA A 31 8.90 -4.18 1.31
C ALA A 31 8.39 -3.91 -0.11
N GLN A 32 7.81 -4.91 -0.77
CA GLN A 32 7.18 -4.74 -2.08
C GLN A 32 5.98 -3.79 -2.01
N ILE A 33 5.11 -3.95 -1.00
CA ILE A 33 3.96 -3.06 -0.79
C ILE A 33 4.46 -1.62 -0.57
N ALA A 34 5.41 -1.44 0.33
CA ALA A 34 5.97 -0.12 0.64
C ALA A 34 6.60 0.54 -0.59
N SER A 35 7.35 -0.21 -1.40
CA SER A 35 7.96 0.28 -2.64
C SER A 35 6.93 0.76 -3.66
N VAL A 36 5.80 0.05 -3.82
CA VAL A 36 4.75 0.48 -4.76
C VAL A 36 4.08 1.75 -4.27
N VAL A 37 3.74 1.84 -2.98
CA VAL A 37 3.12 3.05 -2.40
C VAL A 37 4.08 4.23 -2.52
N THR A 38 5.36 4.06 -2.18
CA THR A 38 6.39 5.09 -2.33
C THR A 38 6.44 5.61 -3.76
N ARG A 39 6.52 4.74 -4.77
CA ARG A 39 6.54 5.16 -6.18
C ARG A 39 5.30 5.93 -6.60
N CYS A 40 4.13 5.57 -6.10
CA CYS A 40 2.92 6.35 -6.36
C CYS A 40 3.02 7.76 -5.76
N LEU A 41 3.54 7.88 -4.54
CA LEU A 41 3.75 9.17 -3.88
C LEU A 41 4.78 10.03 -4.62
N GLU A 42 5.93 9.46 -4.97
CA GLU A 42 6.99 10.10 -5.74
C GLU A 42 6.49 10.61 -7.10
N THR A 43 5.67 9.81 -7.79
CA THR A 43 5.12 10.16 -9.10
C THR A 43 4.21 11.39 -9.05
N VAL A 44 3.45 11.56 -7.97
CA VAL A 44 2.47 12.63 -7.85
C VAL A 44 3.02 13.84 -7.09
N PHE A 45 3.72 13.61 -5.99
CA PHE A 45 4.11 14.65 -5.04
C PHE A 45 5.62 14.94 -5.01
N GLY A 46 6.43 14.15 -5.74
CA GLY A 46 7.87 14.29 -5.80
C GLY A 46 8.64 13.29 -4.94
N GLU A 47 9.95 13.21 -5.16
CA GLU A 47 10.85 12.21 -4.55
C GLU A 47 11.04 12.40 -3.04
N GLU A 48 10.55 13.49 -2.46
CA GLU A 48 10.65 13.76 -1.02
C GLU A 48 9.78 12.84 -0.16
N TYR A 49 8.75 12.21 -0.76
CA TYR A 49 7.81 11.37 -0.02
C TYR A 49 8.12 9.89 -0.16
N GLY A 50 8.03 9.19 0.97
CA GLY A 50 8.19 7.74 1.05
C GLY A 50 7.13 7.10 1.92
N PHE A 51 7.07 5.77 1.87
CA PHE A 51 6.15 4.98 2.67
C PHE A 51 6.85 3.77 3.26
N ARG A 52 6.58 3.46 4.53
CA ARG A 52 7.11 2.31 5.24
C ARG A 52 6.03 1.63 6.07
N ILE A 53 6.15 0.33 6.23
CA ILE A 53 5.31 -0.46 7.12
C ILE A 53 6.20 -1.01 8.23
N ASP A 54 5.95 -0.58 9.45
CA ASP A 54 6.62 -1.10 10.65
C ASP A 54 5.68 -2.03 11.41
N PHE A 55 6.25 -3.04 12.05
CA PHE A 55 5.50 -4.01 12.84
C PHE A 55 5.91 -3.90 14.29
N GLU A 56 4.92 -3.67 15.14
CA GLU A 56 5.09 -3.63 16.58
C GLU A 56 4.30 -4.76 17.24
N ARG A 57 4.89 -5.40 18.24
CA ARG A 57 4.18 -6.40 19.03
C ARG A 57 3.55 -5.72 20.24
N LYS A 58 2.22 -5.52 20.21
CA LYS A 58 1.45 -4.92 21.30
C LYS A 58 0.48 -5.94 21.87
N ARG A 59 0.50 -6.15 23.21
CA ARG A 59 -0.44 -7.02 23.93
C ARG A 59 -0.59 -8.43 23.30
N GLY A 60 0.52 -9.01 22.84
CA GLY A 60 0.52 -10.34 22.22
C GLY A 60 0.03 -10.43 20.78
N ARG A 61 -0.33 -9.28 20.17
CA ARG A 61 -0.71 -9.17 18.77
C ARG A 61 0.34 -8.38 17.99
N THR A 62 0.53 -8.73 16.73
CA THR A 62 1.35 -7.94 15.80
C THR A 62 0.48 -6.90 15.15
N GLU A 63 0.80 -5.63 15.34
CA GLU A 63 0.13 -4.50 14.72
C GLU A 63 1.04 -3.91 13.64
N ALA A 64 0.46 -3.55 12.49
CA ALA A 64 1.16 -2.85 11.43
C ALA A 64 0.95 -1.34 11.61
N LYS A 65 2.05 -0.59 11.68
CA LYS A 65 2.06 0.87 11.66
C LYS A 65 2.43 1.34 10.27
N LEU A 66 1.53 2.10 9.63
CA LEU A 66 1.78 2.73 8.34
C LEU A 66 2.46 4.06 8.57
N ILE A 67 3.60 4.28 7.94
CA ILE A 67 4.45 5.45 8.15
C ILE A 67 4.66 6.16 6.83
N ILE A 68 4.36 7.45 6.82
CA ILE A 68 4.74 8.35 5.72
C ILE A 68 6.02 9.05 6.10
N LEU A 69 6.92 9.13 5.14
CA LEU A 69 8.20 9.81 5.25
C LEU A 69 8.17 11.06 4.36
N LYS A 70 8.79 12.12 4.82
CA LYS A 70 9.11 13.30 4.01
C LYS A 70 10.59 13.63 4.18
N GLU A 71 11.34 13.72 3.09
CA GLU A 71 12.79 13.91 3.12
C GLU A 71 13.52 12.90 4.02
N GLY A 72 13.01 11.66 4.09
CA GLY A 72 13.54 10.60 4.94
C GLY A 72 13.14 10.66 6.42
N LEU A 73 12.46 11.73 6.86
CA LEU A 73 11.97 11.89 8.22
C LEU A 73 10.57 11.30 8.38
N VAL A 74 10.31 10.69 9.52
CA VAL A 74 8.98 10.15 9.87
C VAL A 74 8.06 11.30 10.21
N LEU A 75 6.88 11.32 9.59
CA LEU A 75 5.81 12.23 9.95
C LEU A 75 5.00 11.62 11.11
N ASP A 76 4.94 12.34 12.22
CA ASP A 76 4.19 11.90 13.41
C ASP A 76 2.67 12.06 13.22
N ASP A 77 2.26 13.13 12.54
CA ASP A 77 0.87 13.42 12.17
C ASP A 77 0.75 13.73 10.67
N PRO A 78 0.74 12.68 9.81
CA PRO A 78 0.71 12.88 8.36
C PRO A 78 -0.45 13.73 7.84
N LEU A 79 -1.63 13.68 8.50
CA LEU A 79 -2.80 14.48 8.11
C LEU A 79 -2.56 15.97 8.21
N ASN A 80 -1.90 16.40 9.28
CA ASN A 80 -1.63 17.81 9.54
C ASN A 80 -0.31 18.27 8.91
N GLU A 81 0.67 17.36 8.75
CA GLU A 81 2.01 17.71 8.28
C GLU A 81 2.16 17.67 6.74
N CYS A 82 1.49 16.75 6.05
CA CYS A 82 1.62 16.62 4.59
C CYS A 82 0.32 16.79 3.80
N GLY A 83 -0.81 16.89 4.51
CA GLY A 83 -2.12 17.11 3.90
C GLY A 83 -2.80 15.83 3.39
N GLY A 84 -4.12 15.93 3.23
CA GLY A 84 -4.99 14.79 2.92
C GLY A 84 -4.73 14.13 1.57
N GLY A 85 -4.23 14.85 0.58
CA GLY A 85 -3.98 14.30 -0.76
C GLY A 85 -2.95 13.17 -0.78
N ILE A 86 -1.91 13.27 0.05
CA ILE A 86 -0.88 12.23 0.20
C ILE A 86 -1.48 10.98 0.82
N ILE A 87 -2.33 11.16 1.83
CA ILE A 87 -3.06 10.07 2.48
C ILE A 87 -4.02 9.38 1.50
N ASP A 88 -4.76 10.16 0.70
CA ASP A 88 -5.69 9.65 -0.31
C ASP A 88 -4.95 8.77 -1.34
N LEU A 89 -3.79 9.23 -1.81
CA LEU A 89 -2.98 8.48 -2.77
C LEU A 89 -2.37 7.22 -2.16
N ALA A 90 -1.82 7.30 -0.95
CA ALA A 90 -1.29 6.14 -0.23
C ALA A 90 -2.39 5.09 0.00
N ALA A 91 -3.58 5.51 0.40
CA ALA A 91 -4.74 4.64 0.59
C ALA A 91 -5.18 3.95 -0.72
N LEU A 92 -5.17 4.67 -1.85
CA LEU A 92 -5.42 4.08 -3.15
C LEU A 92 -4.38 3.01 -3.48
N ALA A 93 -3.09 3.33 -3.39
CA ALA A 93 -2.01 2.42 -3.70
C ALA A 93 -2.08 1.14 -2.84
N LEU A 94 -2.38 1.25 -1.55
CA LEU A 94 -2.60 0.12 -0.65
C LEU A 94 -3.80 -0.75 -1.07
N ARG A 95 -4.92 -0.15 -1.52
CA ARG A 95 -6.07 -0.90 -2.03
C ARG A 95 -5.73 -1.66 -3.31
N LEU A 96 -5.04 -1.01 -4.24
CA LEU A 96 -4.63 -1.63 -5.51
C LEU A 96 -3.74 -2.85 -5.27
N ILE A 97 -2.69 -2.69 -4.45
CA ILE A 97 -1.77 -3.78 -4.17
C ILE A 97 -2.43 -4.92 -3.38
N SER A 98 -3.38 -4.61 -2.50
CA SER A 98 -4.17 -5.60 -1.78
C SER A 98 -5.01 -6.47 -2.72
N ILE A 99 -5.55 -5.89 -3.79
CA ILE A 99 -6.29 -6.65 -4.81
C ILE A 99 -5.33 -7.54 -5.61
N VAL A 100 -4.20 -6.99 -6.03
CA VAL A 100 -3.20 -7.71 -6.85
C VAL A 100 -2.59 -8.89 -6.09
N LEU A 101 -2.26 -8.69 -4.82
CA LEU A 101 -1.62 -9.71 -3.97
C LEU A 101 -2.61 -10.69 -3.32
N SER A 102 -3.92 -10.49 -3.47
CA SER A 102 -4.93 -11.37 -2.85
C SER A 102 -4.76 -12.83 -3.26
N ARG A 103 -4.89 -13.72 -2.26
CA ARG A 103 -4.98 -15.16 -2.47
C ARG A 103 -6.19 -15.71 -1.69
N PRO A 104 -7.17 -16.37 -2.32
CA PRO A 104 -7.29 -16.56 -3.77
C PRO A 104 -7.42 -15.25 -4.54
N ALA A 105 -7.07 -15.26 -5.83
CA ALA A 105 -7.11 -14.08 -6.69
C ALA A 105 -8.52 -13.49 -6.74
N LYS A 106 -8.61 -12.18 -6.51
CA LYS A 106 -9.88 -11.43 -6.60
C LYS A 106 -10.08 -10.87 -8.01
N ARG A 107 -11.33 -10.48 -8.31
CA ARG A 107 -11.60 -9.67 -9.50
C ARG A 107 -10.78 -8.38 -9.44
N ARG A 108 -10.17 -8.04 -10.54
CA ARG A 108 -9.39 -6.81 -10.69
C ARG A 108 -10.30 -5.63 -10.99
N LEU A 109 -11.19 -5.32 -10.05
CA LEU A 109 -12.14 -4.23 -10.08
C LEU A 109 -12.09 -3.45 -8.79
N LEU A 110 -11.94 -2.13 -8.89
CA LEU A 110 -11.97 -1.22 -7.75
C LEU A 110 -12.97 -0.10 -8.01
N ALA A 111 -13.97 0.01 -7.16
CA ALA A 111 -14.89 1.14 -7.13
C ALA A 111 -14.41 2.15 -6.07
N LEU A 112 -14.37 3.40 -6.45
CA LEU A 112 -13.94 4.52 -5.62
C LEU A 112 -15.05 5.58 -5.58
N ASP A 113 -15.35 6.06 -4.40
CA ASP A 113 -16.28 7.13 -4.14
C ASP A 113 -15.49 8.35 -3.63
N GLU A 114 -15.64 9.48 -4.34
CA GLU A 114 -14.94 10.72 -4.09
C GLU A 114 -13.42 10.57 -3.78
N PRO A 115 -12.66 9.79 -4.59
CA PRO A 115 -11.23 9.69 -4.36
C PRO A 115 -10.55 11.02 -4.63
N PHE A 116 -9.42 11.25 -3.95
CA PHE A 116 -8.59 12.44 -4.15
C PHE A 116 -9.26 13.77 -3.83
N ARG A 117 -10.28 13.76 -2.96
CA ARG A 117 -10.99 14.96 -2.52
C ARG A 117 -10.05 16.02 -1.94
N ASN A 118 -8.95 15.58 -1.34
CA ASN A 118 -7.98 16.45 -0.68
C ASN A 118 -6.78 16.79 -1.56
N VAL A 119 -6.74 16.37 -2.83
CA VAL A 119 -5.64 16.72 -3.75
C VAL A 119 -5.86 18.13 -4.28
N ASN A 120 -4.96 19.04 -3.86
CA ASN A 120 -4.94 20.43 -4.26
C ASN A 120 -3.67 20.73 -5.06
N GLY A 121 -3.76 21.70 -5.97
CA GLY A 121 -2.68 22.06 -6.91
C GLY A 121 -2.87 21.44 -8.29
N LEU A 122 -2.73 22.27 -9.33
CA LEU A 122 -2.95 21.86 -10.73
C LEU A 122 -1.98 20.75 -11.16
N GLU A 123 -0.75 20.85 -10.71
CA GLU A 123 0.33 19.88 -11.00
C GLU A 123 0.04 18.51 -10.43
N TYR A 124 -0.41 18.41 -9.17
CA TYR A 124 -0.74 17.14 -8.52
C TYR A 124 -1.99 16.51 -9.13
N ARG A 125 -3.00 17.31 -9.47
CA ARG A 125 -4.20 16.86 -10.19
C ARG A 125 -3.87 16.30 -11.57
N ALA A 126 -2.99 16.97 -12.32
CA ALA A 126 -2.50 16.48 -13.59
C ALA A 126 -1.73 15.16 -13.44
N ALA A 127 -0.87 15.06 -12.43
CA ALA A 127 -0.12 13.85 -12.15
C ALA A 127 -1.03 12.67 -11.76
N VAL A 128 -2.08 12.88 -10.94
CA VAL A 128 -3.09 11.87 -10.61
C VAL A 128 -3.83 11.40 -11.87
N ASN A 129 -4.25 12.33 -12.74
CA ASN A 129 -4.94 12.01 -13.99
C ASN A 129 -4.06 11.19 -14.94
N ALA A 130 -2.75 11.39 -14.94
CA ALA A 130 -1.80 10.57 -15.69
C ALA A 130 -1.54 9.20 -15.06
N LEU A 131 -1.45 9.15 -13.73
CA LEU A 131 -1.16 7.94 -12.96
C LEU A 131 -2.28 6.89 -13.05
N LEU A 132 -3.53 7.30 -12.95
CA LEU A 132 -4.67 6.37 -12.87
C LEU A 132 -4.80 5.45 -14.09
N PRO A 133 -4.77 5.93 -15.35
CA PRO A 133 -4.82 5.08 -16.53
C PRO A 133 -3.61 4.15 -16.63
N MET A 134 -2.43 4.63 -16.24
CA MET A 134 -1.21 3.83 -16.21
C MET A 134 -1.35 2.65 -15.26
N LEU A 135 -1.77 2.90 -14.01
CA LEU A 135 -1.99 1.85 -13.01
C LEU A 135 -3.08 0.86 -13.45
N ALA A 136 -4.19 1.35 -14.01
CA ALA A 136 -5.25 0.49 -14.51
C ALA A 136 -4.74 -0.47 -15.60
N LYS A 137 -3.92 0.03 -16.53
CA LYS A 137 -3.33 -0.75 -17.61
C LYS A 137 -2.27 -1.74 -17.11
N GLU A 138 -1.32 -1.28 -16.28
CA GLU A 138 -0.21 -2.12 -15.80
C GLU A 138 -0.69 -3.24 -14.87
N LEU A 139 -1.70 -2.96 -14.05
CA LEU A 139 -2.26 -3.93 -13.12
C LEU A 139 -3.41 -4.76 -13.73
N ASP A 140 -3.76 -4.53 -15.01
CA ASP A 140 -4.92 -5.14 -15.66
C ASP A 140 -6.17 -5.01 -14.79
N LEU A 141 -6.49 -3.78 -14.36
CA LEU A 141 -7.50 -3.49 -13.35
C LEU A 141 -8.53 -2.50 -13.90
N GLN A 142 -9.80 -2.76 -13.66
CA GLN A 142 -10.89 -1.85 -13.96
C GLN A 142 -11.12 -0.91 -12.77
N LEU A 143 -11.09 0.40 -13.04
CA LEU A 143 -11.48 1.43 -12.08
C LEU A 143 -12.86 1.97 -12.41
N ILE A 144 -13.73 2.08 -11.40
CA ILE A 144 -14.99 2.81 -11.44
C ILE A 144 -14.87 3.94 -10.42
N ILE A 145 -15.04 5.17 -10.87
CA ILE A 145 -14.87 6.36 -10.01
C ILE A 145 -16.17 7.16 -10.07
N ALA A 146 -16.78 7.35 -8.89
CA ALA A 146 -17.85 8.32 -8.70
C ALA A 146 -17.25 9.57 -8.05
N THR A 147 -17.43 10.74 -8.67
CA THR A 147 -16.86 11.99 -8.14
C THR A 147 -17.61 13.22 -8.65
N GLY A 148 -17.72 14.23 -7.79
CA GLY A 148 -18.12 15.58 -8.15
C GLY A 148 -16.95 16.48 -8.56
N ASN A 149 -15.73 15.96 -8.58
CA ASN A 149 -14.54 16.73 -8.94
C ASN A 149 -14.37 16.85 -10.45
N ASP A 150 -14.64 18.01 -11.02
CA ASP A 150 -14.55 18.28 -12.47
C ASP A 150 -13.14 18.06 -13.04
N TRP A 151 -12.10 18.12 -12.23
CA TRP A 151 -10.74 17.92 -12.68
C TRP A 151 -10.38 16.43 -12.87
N LEU A 152 -11.13 15.52 -12.24
CA LEU A 152 -10.86 14.08 -12.29
C LEU A 152 -11.62 13.45 -13.48
N ARG A 153 -11.16 13.71 -14.68
CA ARG A 153 -11.76 13.20 -15.92
C ARG A 153 -10.79 12.24 -16.61
N VAL A 154 -10.84 10.96 -16.24
CA VAL A 154 -10.01 9.90 -16.81
C VAL A 154 -10.86 8.76 -17.35
N GLY A 155 -10.45 8.21 -18.51
CA GLY A 155 -11.19 7.12 -19.16
C GLY A 155 -12.51 7.57 -19.76
N LYS A 156 -13.54 6.69 -19.67
CA LYS A 156 -14.89 6.99 -20.18
C LYS A 156 -15.68 7.73 -19.09
N VAL A 157 -15.98 8.98 -19.34
CA VAL A 157 -16.80 9.83 -18.45
C VAL A 157 -18.28 9.63 -18.77
N VAL A 158 -19.10 9.47 -17.73
CA VAL A 158 -20.57 9.44 -17.79
C VAL A 158 -21.06 10.52 -16.82
N GLU A 159 -21.78 11.49 -17.34
CA GLU A 159 -22.43 12.54 -16.53
C GLU A 159 -23.83 12.04 -16.16
N LEU A 160 -24.20 12.21 -14.87
CA LEU A 160 -25.47 11.78 -14.29
C LEU A 160 -26.37 13.00 -14.04
#